data_b0e054079e74d5acd429e3e072f5d6c0
#
_entry.id   b0e054079e74d5acd429e3e072f5d6c0
#
_cell.length_a   1.000
_cell.length_b   1.000
_cell.length_c   1.000
_cell.angle_alpha   90.00
_cell.angle_beta   90.00
_cell.angle_gamma   90.00
#
_symmetry.space_group_name_H-M   'P 1'
#
loop_
_entity.id
_entity.type
_entity.pdbx_description
1 polymer ?
#
loop_
_entity_poly.entity_id
_entity_poly.type
_entity_poly.pdbx_seq_one_letter_code
_entity_poly.pdbx_strand_id
1 'polypeptide(L)'
;MGWYNIGMNENNEHKNNPMHGVKLQQVLEELQEKYGWELLAQLININCFEYDPSIKSCLKFLRKTPWARTKVEALYLQMLSKRDEENL
;
A
#
# COMPACT_ATOMS: atom_id res chain seq x y z
N MET A 1 -4.58 -26.07 12.64
CA MET A 1 -4.20 -25.87 12.72
C MET A 1 -3.77 -25.58 12.64
N GLY A 2 -4.33 -25.45 12.22
CA GLY A 2 -3.87 -25.11 12.06
C GLY A 2 -3.89 -24.55 11.91
N TRP A 3 -4.27 -24.66 11.76
CA TRP A 3 -4.23 -24.25 11.59
C TRP A 3 -4.59 -23.73 11.32
N TYR A 4 -5.13 -23.75 11.19
CA TYR A 4 -5.38 -23.35 11.01
C TYR A 4 -5.91 -22.82 10.54
N ASN A 5 -6.48 -23.00 10.54
CA ASN A 5 -6.93 -22.67 10.26
C ASN A 5 -7.26 -22.13 9.84
N ILE A 6 -7.81 -22.08 9.66
CA ILE A 6 -7.99 -21.65 9.36
C ILE A 6 -8.32 -20.93 9.15
N GLY A 7 -8.74 -20.80 8.98
CA GLY A 7 -8.92 -20.09 8.84
C GLY A 7 -9.21 -19.37 8.84
N MET A 8 -9.55 -19.37 8.78
CA MET A 8 -9.66 -18.67 8.87
C MET A 8 -9.78 -17.83 8.81
N ASN A 9 -10.06 -17.63 8.70
CA ASN A 9 -10.04 -16.89 8.80
C ASN A 9 -9.90 -16.13 8.49
N GLU A 10 -10.42 -16.11 8.30
CA GLU A 10 -10.08 -15.30 7.94
C GLU A 10 -9.39 -14.16 8.36
N ASN A 11 -8.99 -13.69 8.80
CA ASN A 11 -8.46 -12.60 9.18
C ASN A 11 -7.36 -12.66 10.13
N ASN A 12 -7.24 -13.56 10.87
CA ASN A 12 -6.24 -13.73 11.83
C ASN A 12 -4.89 -13.90 11.31
N GLU A 13 -4.77 -14.35 10.12
CA GLU A 13 -3.51 -14.59 9.54
C GLU A 13 -2.73 -13.33 9.30
N HIS A 14 -3.34 -12.20 9.52
CA HIS A 14 -2.67 -10.93 9.26
C HIS A 14 -2.02 -10.30 10.47
N LYS A 15 -1.93 -11.05 11.54
CA LYS A 15 -1.38 -10.51 12.75
C LYS A 15 0.00 -9.93 12.60
N ASN A 16 0.88 -10.55 11.83
CA ASN A 16 2.23 -10.08 11.64
C ASN A 16 2.43 -9.34 10.33
N ASN A 17 1.36 -9.04 9.64
CA ASN A 17 1.42 -8.34 8.37
C ASN A 17 1.49 -6.84 8.64
N PRO A 18 2.54 -6.13 8.14
CA PRO A 18 2.65 -4.69 8.36
C PRO A 18 1.46 -3.92 7.82
N MET A 19 0.69 -4.52 6.91
CA MET A 19 -0.51 -3.87 6.38
C MET A 19 -1.74 -4.09 7.24
N HIS A 20 -1.64 -4.91 8.29
CA HIS A 20 -2.78 -5.21 9.13
C HIS A 20 -3.31 -3.92 9.77
N GLY A 21 -4.58 -3.62 9.54
CA GLY A 21 -5.20 -2.44 10.11
C GLY A 21 -4.93 -1.14 9.39
N VAL A 22 -4.12 -1.17 8.34
CA VAL A 22 -3.78 0.04 7.57
C VAL A 22 -4.71 0.12 6.37
N LYS A 23 -5.40 1.23 6.23
CA LYS A 23 -6.30 1.43 5.11
C LYS A 23 -5.56 1.95 3.90
N LEU A 24 -6.09 1.64 2.73
CA LEU A 24 -5.48 2.08 1.47
C LEU A 24 -5.31 3.60 1.41
N GLN A 25 -6.26 4.33 1.95
CA GLN A 25 -6.13 5.78 2.00
C GLN A 25 -4.89 6.22 2.77
N GLN A 26 -4.64 5.59 3.91
CA GLN A 26 -3.46 5.90 4.71
C GLN A 26 -2.19 5.54 3.97
N VAL A 27 -2.19 4.40 3.27
CA VAL A 27 -1.05 3.99 2.46
C VAL A 27 -0.72 5.07 1.44
N LEU A 28 -1.73 5.57 0.74
CA LEU A 28 -1.51 6.61 -0.27
C LEU A 28 -1.03 7.90 0.35
N GLU A 29 -1.60 8.28 1.48
CA GLU A 29 -1.21 9.52 2.14
C GLU A 29 0.25 9.48 2.57
N GLU A 30 0.68 8.36 3.13
CA GLU A 30 2.06 8.24 3.58
C GLU A 30 3.04 8.16 2.41
N LEU A 31 2.67 7.46 1.35
CA LEU A 31 3.51 7.39 0.17
C LEU A 31 3.64 8.76 -0.49
N GLN A 32 2.54 9.48 -0.58
CA GLN A 32 2.56 10.80 -1.18
C GLN A 32 3.40 11.76 -0.36
N GLU A 33 3.31 11.65 0.95
CA GLU A 33 4.10 12.51 1.83
C GLU A 33 5.60 12.21 1.70
N LYS A 34 5.94 10.94 1.59
CA LYS A 34 7.33 10.53 1.52
C LYS A 34 7.95 10.82 0.14
N TYR A 35 7.24 10.47 -0.93
CA TYR A 35 7.80 10.52 -2.27
C TYR A 35 7.29 11.66 -3.13
N GLY A 36 6.04 12.09 -2.91
CA GLY A 36 5.40 13.06 -3.80
C GLY A 36 4.83 12.36 -5.02
N TRP A 37 3.86 13.04 -5.67
CA TRP A 37 3.18 12.45 -6.82
C TRP A 37 4.13 12.18 -7.98
N GLU A 38 5.05 13.09 -8.22
CA GLU A 38 5.96 12.97 -9.34
C GLU A 38 6.82 11.72 -9.26
N LEU A 39 7.39 11.47 -8.10
CA LEU A 39 8.21 10.29 -7.92
C LEU A 39 7.37 9.02 -7.91
N LEU A 40 6.18 9.09 -7.33
CA LEU A 40 5.28 7.94 -7.35
C LEU A 40 4.93 7.54 -8.79
N ALA A 41 4.73 8.52 -9.67
CA ALA A 41 4.45 8.23 -11.07
C ALA A 41 5.62 7.54 -11.75
N GLN A 42 6.84 7.86 -11.34
CA GLN A 42 8.02 7.20 -11.87
C GLN A 42 8.18 5.79 -11.34
N LEU A 43 7.84 5.58 -10.07
CA LEU A 43 8.01 4.28 -9.44
C LEU A 43 6.91 3.30 -9.84
N ILE A 44 5.70 3.82 -9.98
CA ILE A 44 4.55 3.00 -10.39
C ILE A 44 3.85 3.73 -11.52
N ASN A 45 3.99 3.19 -12.71
CA ASN A 45 3.52 3.86 -13.92
C ASN A 45 2.02 3.66 -14.10
N ILE A 46 1.23 4.45 -13.37
CA ILE A 46 -0.22 4.42 -13.50
C ILE A 46 -0.74 5.84 -13.62
N ASN A 47 -1.81 6.01 -14.38
CA ASN A 47 -2.32 7.32 -14.73
C ASN A 47 -2.77 8.14 -13.53
N CYS A 48 -3.26 7.48 -12.49
CA CYS A 48 -3.77 8.23 -11.34
C CYS A 48 -2.66 8.98 -10.60
N PHE A 49 -1.40 8.63 -10.86
CA PHE A 49 -0.27 9.37 -10.29
C PHE A 49 0.25 10.44 -11.26
N GLU A 50 -0.01 10.28 -12.54
CA GLU A 50 0.53 11.18 -13.55
C GLU A 50 -0.36 12.37 -13.89
N TYR A 51 -1.66 12.14 -13.92
CA TYR A 51 -2.59 13.15 -14.39
C TYR A 51 -3.48 13.62 -13.26
N ASP A 52 -3.29 14.88 -12.89
CA ASP A 52 -4.13 15.52 -11.89
C ASP A 52 -4.30 14.66 -10.64
N PRO A 53 -3.18 14.24 -10.03
CA PRO A 53 -3.25 13.26 -8.95
C PRO A 53 -3.88 13.83 -7.68
N SER A 54 -4.65 12.98 -7.01
CA SER A 54 -5.20 13.31 -5.70
C SER A 54 -5.42 11.99 -4.97
N ILE A 55 -5.50 12.07 -3.66
CA ILE A 55 -5.76 10.88 -2.85
C ILE A 55 -7.09 10.24 -3.26
N LYS A 56 -8.11 11.07 -3.45
CA LYS A 56 -9.44 10.58 -3.77
C LYS A 56 -9.48 9.86 -5.11
N SER A 57 -8.88 10.45 -6.15
CA SER A 57 -8.92 9.83 -7.46
C SER A 57 -8.08 8.56 -7.51
N CYS A 58 -6.95 8.56 -6.83
CA CYS A 58 -6.11 7.37 -6.78
C CYS A 58 -6.80 6.25 -6.01
N LEU A 59 -7.48 6.57 -4.92
CA LEU A 59 -8.24 5.56 -4.20
C LEU A 59 -9.29 4.91 -5.09
N LYS A 60 -10.01 5.74 -5.83
CA LYS A 60 -11.06 5.23 -6.71
C LYS A 60 -10.50 4.28 -7.75
N PHE A 61 -9.37 4.66 -8.36
CA PHE A 61 -8.71 3.83 -9.35
C PHE A 61 -8.21 2.53 -8.75
N LEU A 62 -7.54 2.61 -7.61
CA LEU A 62 -6.90 1.44 -7.01
C LEU A 62 -7.91 0.43 -6.49
N ARG A 63 -9.06 0.90 -6.02
CA ARG A 63 -10.10 -0.01 -5.57
C ARG A 63 -10.63 -0.89 -6.68
N LYS A 64 -10.54 -0.40 -7.91
CA LYS A 64 -11.02 -1.14 -9.07
C LYS A 64 -9.93 -1.89 -9.80
N THR A 65 -8.67 -1.72 -9.41
CA THR A 65 -7.55 -2.23 -10.17
C THR A 65 -6.60 -3.01 -9.26
N PRO A 66 -6.87 -4.29 -9.02
CA PRO A 66 -6.10 -5.06 -8.03
C PRO A 66 -4.60 -5.13 -8.31
N TRP A 67 -4.20 -5.21 -9.58
CA TRP A 67 -2.77 -5.29 -9.89
C TRP A 67 -2.04 -4.01 -9.50
N ALA A 68 -2.69 -2.87 -9.69
CA ALA A 68 -2.08 -1.59 -9.32
C ALA A 68 -2.02 -1.44 -7.81
N ARG A 69 -3.07 -1.88 -7.13
CA ARG A 69 -3.10 -1.83 -5.68
C ARG A 69 -1.99 -2.68 -5.08
N THR A 70 -1.75 -3.85 -5.67
CA THR A 70 -0.67 -4.71 -5.22
C THR A 70 0.68 -4.01 -5.32
N LYS A 71 0.91 -3.29 -6.41
CA LYS A 71 2.17 -2.56 -6.58
C LYS A 71 2.31 -1.43 -5.57
N VAL A 72 1.23 -0.72 -5.30
CA VAL A 72 1.23 0.36 -4.32
C VAL A 72 1.53 -0.19 -2.92
N GLU A 73 0.89 -1.30 -2.57
CA GLU A 73 1.11 -1.90 -1.27
C GLU A 73 2.54 -2.42 -1.13
N ALA A 74 3.09 -2.99 -2.20
CA ALA A 74 4.47 -3.45 -2.18
C ALA A 74 5.43 -2.29 -1.94
N LEU A 75 5.19 -1.17 -2.58
CA LEU A 75 6.03 0.01 -2.37
C LEU A 75 5.92 0.51 -0.94
N TYR A 76 4.72 0.47 -0.38
CA TYR A 76 4.51 0.89 0.99
C TYR A 76 5.29 -0.01 1.96
N LEU A 77 5.23 -1.31 1.75
CA LEU A 77 5.97 -2.24 2.60
C LEU A 77 7.47 -2.03 2.49
N GLN A 78 7.95 -1.73 1.30
CA GLN A 78 9.35 -1.43 1.08
C GLN A 78 9.74 -0.15 1.83
N MET A 79 8.89 0.86 1.81
CA MET A 79 9.13 2.10 2.54
C MET A 79 9.23 1.84 4.04
N LEU A 80 8.32 1.03 4.57
CA LEU A 80 8.34 0.71 5.99
C LEU A 80 9.61 -0.05 6.37
N SER A 81 10.03 -0.98 5.53
CA SER A 81 11.24 -1.74 5.78
C SER A 81 12.47 -0.83 5.85
N LYS A 82 12.56 0.12 4.94
CA LYS A 82 13.68 1.06 4.96
C LYS A 82 13.63 1.97 6.17
N ARG A 83 12.43 2.36 6.58
CA ARG A 83 12.27 3.19 7.77
C ARG A 83 12.79 2.47 9.00
N ASP A 84 12.49 1.17 9.11
CA ASP A 84 12.97 0.38 10.23
C ASP A 84 14.47 0.28 10.23
N GLU A 85 15.07 0.10 9.05
CA GLU A 85 16.52 0.03 8.94
C GLU A 85 17.18 1.34 9.37
N GLU A 86 16.56 2.45 9.03
CA GLU A 86 17.12 3.76 9.38
C GLU A 86 17.05 4.02 10.89
N ASN A 87 16.12 3.38 11.56
CA ASN A 87 15.95 3.58 12.98
C ASN A 87 16.79 2.63 13.83
N LEU A 88 17.52 1.74 13.21
CA LEU A 88 18.42 0.86 13.92
C LEU A 88 19.74 1.58 14.19
#